data_9836383eeddfdf2df101a2e4519a3195
#
_entry.id   9836383eeddfdf2df101a2e4519a3195
#
_cell.length_a   1.000
_cell.length_b   1.000
_cell.length_c   1.000
_cell.angle_alpha   90.00
_cell.angle_beta   90.00
_cell.angle_gamma   90.00
#
_symmetry.space_group_name_H-M   'P 1'
#
loop_
_entity.id
_entity.type
_entity.pdbx_description
1 polymer ?
#
loop_
_entity_poly.entity_id
_entity_poly.type
_entity_poly.pdbx_seq_one_letter_code
_entity_poly.pdbx_strand_id
1 'polypeptide(L)'
;MKIKSLSLAISSAAILAFGSLLSPAYSAGKDITIVIAEEPDIVDPCEATRSVVGKIVKQNVTETLTEINPADGSVTPRLATSWKQTDNLTWEFNIRKGIKFHDGEDLNAKAVVKSINRAL
;
A
#
# COMPACT_ATOMS: atom_id res chain seq x y z
N MET A 1 37.48 42.53 54.08
CA MET A 1 37.81 41.40 53.16
C MET A 1 36.56 40.56 53.01
N LYS A 2 35.81 40.83 51.95
CA LYS A 2 34.52 40.16 51.62
C LYS A 2 34.53 39.73 50.17
N ILE A 3 34.79 38.47 49.90
CA ILE A 3 34.62 37.84 48.60
C ILE A 3 33.96 36.47 48.87
N LYS A 4 32.67 36.40 48.91
CA LYS A 4 31.89 35.14 48.89
C LYS A 4 30.42 35.45 48.56
N SER A 5 30.09 35.71 47.29
CA SER A 5 28.70 35.62 46.85
C SER A 5 28.50 35.77 45.35
N LEU A 6 29.51 35.30 44.52
CA LEU A 6 29.33 35.42 43.07
C LEU A 6 29.34 34.08 42.29
N SER A 7 29.32 32.96 43.02
CA SER A 7 29.49 31.65 42.34
C SER A 7 28.19 30.80 42.26
N LEU A 8 27.04 31.30 42.73
CA LEU A 8 25.82 30.48 42.79
C LEU A 8 24.72 30.90 41.81
N ALA A 9 24.89 32.00 41.10
CA ALA A 9 23.89 32.52 40.17
C ALA A 9 24.03 32.04 38.72
N ILE A 10 25.14 31.42 38.37
CA ILE A 10 25.44 31.02 36.98
C ILE A 10 24.99 29.56 36.67
N SER A 11 24.76 28.76 37.71
CA SER A 11 24.44 27.34 37.52
C SER A 11 22.96 27.08 37.23
N SER A 12 22.05 28.02 37.56
CA SER A 12 20.60 27.79 37.36
C SER A 12 20.06 28.23 35.99
N ALA A 13 20.82 29.06 35.25
CA ALA A 13 20.39 29.53 33.93
C ALA A 13 20.72 28.55 32.79
N ALA A 14 21.69 27.64 33.00
CA ALA A 14 22.11 26.69 31.98
C ALA A 14 21.17 25.49 31.84
N ILE A 15 20.36 25.16 32.83
CA ILE A 15 19.48 23.99 32.84
C ILE A 15 18.16 24.26 32.10
N LEU A 16 17.73 25.51 31.98
CA LEU A 16 16.49 25.89 31.31
C LEU A 16 16.64 26.00 29.76
N ALA A 17 17.84 26.08 29.23
CA ALA A 17 18.07 26.20 27.80
C ALA A 17 18.12 24.86 27.03
N PHE A 18 18.22 23.73 27.74
CA PHE A 18 18.31 22.40 27.10
C PHE A 18 16.97 21.68 27.00
N GLY A 19 15.91 22.21 27.62
CA GLY A 19 14.58 21.60 27.63
C GLY A 19 13.73 21.82 26.37
N SER A 20 14.18 22.66 25.43
CA SER A 20 13.33 23.09 24.29
C SER A 20 13.63 22.37 22.98
N LEU A 21 14.54 21.41 22.94
CA LEU A 21 14.93 20.71 21.69
C LEU A 21 14.29 19.34 21.47
N LEU A 22 13.40 18.91 22.37
CA LEU A 22 12.60 17.71 22.18
C LEU A 22 11.17 18.08 21.72
N SER A 23 11.06 18.87 20.67
CA SER A 23 9.82 18.92 19.91
C SER A 23 9.66 17.55 19.24
N PRO A 24 8.58 16.80 19.52
CA PRO A 24 8.29 15.64 18.72
C PRO A 24 8.19 16.12 17.27
N ALA A 25 9.00 15.55 16.39
CA ALA A 25 8.83 15.75 14.97
C ALA A 25 7.47 15.13 14.61
N TYR A 26 6.43 15.94 14.65
CA TYR A 26 5.15 15.60 14.02
C TYR A 26 5.46 15.53 12.52
N SER A 27 5.62 14.32 12.02
CA SER A 27 5.54 14.07 10.60
C SER A 27 4.14 14.50 10.19
N ALA A 28 4.01 15.70 9.66
CA ALA A 28 2.78 16.13 9.00
C ALA A 28 2.62 15.19 7.82
N GLY A 29 1.85 14.11 8.02
CA GLY A 29 1.38 13.25 6.96
C GLY A 29 0.75 14.16 5.91
N LYS A 30 1.20 14.08 4.68
CA LYS A 30 0.53 14.78 3.59
C LYS A 30 -0.75 14.01 3.31
N ASP A 31 -1.84 14.47 3.85
CA ASP A 31 -3.16 13.92 3.57
C ASP A 31 -3.49 14.18 2.09
N ILE A 32 -3.91 13.13 1.40
CA ILE A 32 -4.39 13.22 0.03
C ILE A 32 -5.89 13.03 0.05
N THR A 33 -6.63 14.03 -0.41
CA THR A 33 -8.07 13.93 -0.60
C THR A 33 -8.38 13.65 -2.07
N ILE A 34 -9.02 12.51 -2.33
CA ILE A 34 -9.46 12.13 -3.67
C ILE A 34 -10.98 12.26 -3.73
N VAL A 35 -11.47 13.12 -4.63
CA VAL A 35 -12.91 13.29 -4.88
C VAL A 35 -13.33 12.36 -6.00
N ILE A 36 -14.37 11.57 -5.75
CA ILE A 36 -14.98 10.64 -6.71
C ILE A 36 -16.43 11.05 -6.97
N ALA A 37 -16.93 10.72 -8.16
CA ALA A 37 -18.26 11.16 -8.60
C ALA A 37 -19.41 10.47 -7.87
N GLU A 38 -19.18 9.28 -7.35
CA GLU A 38 -20.18 8.45 -6.64
C GLU A 38 -19.50 7.50 -5.66
N GLU A 39 -20.22 7.05 -4.65
CA GLU A 39 -19.74 6.05 -3.71
C GLU A 39 -19.69 4.65 -4.34
N PRO A 40 -18.72 3.79 -3.94
CA PRO A 40 -18.72 2.38 -4.29
C PRO A 40 -19.99 1.70 -3.78
N ASP A 41 -20.64 0.90 -4.62
CA ASP A 41 -21.77 0.05 -4.24
C ASP A 41 -21.33 -1.15 -3.39
N ILE A 42 -20.13 -1.66 -3.66
CA ILE A 42 -19.51 -2.75 -2.92
C ILE A 42 -17.98 -2.63 -3.04
N VAL A 43 -17.26 -3.15 -2.06
CA VAL A 43 -15.78 -3.14 -2.07
C VAL A 43 -15.19 -4.38 -2.76
N ASP A 44 -16.00 -5.40 -3.01
CA ASP A 44 -15.57 -6.61 -3.72
C ASP A 44 -15.44 -6.37 -5.23
N PRO A 45 -14.22 -6.47 -5.79
CA PRO A 45 -13.99 -6.20 -7.21
C PRO A 45 -14.61 -7.25 -8.15
N CYS A 46 -14.97 -8.45 -7.63
CA CYS A 46 -15.59 -9.49 -8.43
C CYS A 46 -17.11 -9.29 -8.58
N GLU A 47 -17.75 -8.64 -7.60
CA GLU A 47 -19.19 -8.37 -7.59
C GLU A 47 -19.55 -6.93 -7.98
N ALA A 48 -18.55 -6.05 -8.05
CA ALA A 48 -18.76 -4.63 -8.32
C ALA A 48 -19.26 -4.36 -9.73
N THR A 49 -20.37 -3.65 -9.85
CA THR A 49 -20.97 -3.25 -11.12
C THR A 49 -20.59 -1.82 -11.54
N ARG A 50 -20.16 -1.00 -10.58
CA ARG A 50 -19.83 0.42 -10.83
C ARG A 50 -18.35 0.63 -11.15
N SER A 51 -18.07 1.50 -12.12
CA SER A 51 -16.71 1.81 -12.56
C SER A 51 -15.86 2.48 -11.48
N VAL A 52 -16.49 3.17 -10.51
CA VAL A 52 -15.79 3.82 -9.40
C VAL A 52 -15.05 2.81 -8.51
N VAL A 53 -15.60 1.60 -8.33
CA VAL A 53 -14.92 0.52 -7.60
C VAL A 53 -13.62 0.11 -8.30
N GLY A 54 -13.61 0.10 -9.63
CA GLY A 54 -12.40 -0.13 -10.42
C GLY A 54 -11.30 0.89 -10.12
N LYS A 55 -11.65 2.16 -9.99
CA LYS A 55 -10.68 3.23 -9.70
C LYS A 55 -10.11 3.15 -8.29
N ILE A 56 -10.87 2.73 -7.31
CA ILE A 56 -10.45 2.66 -5.91
C ILE A 56 -9.83 1.29 -5.60
N VAL A 57 -10.58 0.22 -5.79
CA VAL A 57 -10.23 -1.12 -5.33
C VAL A 57 -9.32 -1.85 -6.32
N LYS A 58 -9.72 -1.92 -7.60
CA LYS A 58 -8.96 -2.67 -8.61
C LYS A 58 -7.60 -2.07 -8.91
N GLN A 59 -7.45 -0.74 -8.80
CA GLN A 59 -6.19 -0.07 -9.11
C GLN A 59 -5.27 0.11 -7.89
N ASN A 60 -5.80 0.15 -6.66
CA ASN A 60 -5.03 0.52 -5.48
C ASN A 60 -5.00 -0.54 -4.38
N VAL A 61 -5.96 -1.45 -4.32
CA VAL A 61 -6.10 -2.43 -3.23
C VAL A 61 -5.87 -3.86 -3.71
N THR A 62 -6.35 -4.20 -4.91
CA THR A 62 -6.22 -5.55 -5.48
C THR A 62 -5.23 -5.58 -6.63
N GLU A 63 -4.71 -6.75 -6.90
CA GLU A 63 -3.76 -6.99 -7.99
C GLU A 63 -4.21 -8.15 -8.86
N THR A 64 -3.98 -8.03 -10.17
CA THR A 64 -4.37 -9.03 -11.16
C THR A 64 -3.17 -9.91 -11.57
N LEU A 65 -3.42 -11.04 -12.23
CA LEU A 65 -2.35 -11.87 -12.79
C LEU A 65 -1.59 -11.15 -13.89
N THR A 66 -2.31 -10.43 -14.73
CA THR A 66 -1.80 -9.68 -15.88
C THR A 66 -2.43 -8.31 -15.94
N GLU A 67 -1.84 -7.40 -16.69
CA GLU A 67 -2.35 -6.05 -16.92
C GLU A 67 -2.44 -5.76 -18.42
N ILE A 68 -3.42 -4.97 -18.82
CA ILE A 68 -3.54 -4.47 -20.20
C ILE A 68 -2.83 -3.12 -20.26
N ASN A 69 -1.83 -3.02 -21.12
CA ASN A 69 -1.18 -1.75 -21.42
C ASN A 69 -2.16 -0.83 -22.16
N PRO A 70 -2.52 0.32 -21.60
CA PRO A 70 -3.51 1.21 -22.22
C PRO A 70 -3.03 1.86 -23.52
N ALA A 71 -1.73 1.88 -23.79
CA ALA A 71 -1.17 2.52 -24.98
C ALA A 71 -1.33 1.67 -26.24
N ASP A 72 -1.24 0.34 -26.12
CA ASP A 72 -1.22 -0.58 -27.26
C ASP A 72 -2.13 -1.79 -27.11
N GLY A 73 -2.79 -1.95 -25.96
CA GLY A 73 -3.67 -3.08 -25.67
C GLY A 73 -2.92 -4.40 -25.40
N SER A 74 -1.59 -4.39 -25.32
CA SER A 74 -0.81 -5.60 -25.02
C SER A 74 -1.03 -6.07 -23.58
N VAL A 75 -0.92 -7.39 -23.39
CA VAL A 75 -1.01 -7.99 -22.05
C VAL A 75 0.37 -8.09 -21.45
N THR A 76 0.55 -7.48 -20.28
CA THR A 76 1.83 -7.43 -19.55
C THR A 76 1.79 -8.20 -18.24
N PRO A 77 2.94 -8.72 -17.75
CA PRO A 77 3.03 -9.45 -16.49
C PRO A 77 2.75 -8.57 -15.27
N ARG A 78 2.01 -9.13 -14.28
CA ARG A 78 1.84 -8.57 -12.93
C ARG A 78 2.15 -9.62 -11.86
N LEU A 79 1.12 -10.26 -11.26
CA LEU A 79 1.33 -11.38 -10.34
C LEU A 79 1.76 -12.65 -11.06
N ALA A 80 1.38 -12.81 -12.32
CA ALA A 80 1.97 -13.83 -13.21
C ALA A 80 3.21 -13.26 -13.90
N THR A 81 4.29 -14.02 -13.90
CA THR A 81 5.54 -13.66 -14.59
C THR A 81 5.54 -14.07 -16.06
N SER A 82 4.79 -15.10 -16.40
CA SER A 82 4.58 -15.59 -17.76
C SER A 82 3.34 -16.48 -17.81
N TRP A 83 2.84 -16.71 -19.02
CA TRP A 83 1.73 -17.64 -19.27
C TRP A 83 1.88 -18.25 -20.66
N LYS A 84 1.26 -19.38 -20.84
CA LYS A 84 1.17 -20.07 -22.16
C LYS A 84 -0.15 -20.81 -22.26
N GLN A 85 -0.65 -20.90 -23.46
CA GLN A 85 -1.74 -21.80 -23.79
C GLN A 85 -1.17 -23.20 -24.06
N THR A 86 -1.63 -24.21 -23.32
CA THR A 86 -1.19 -25.59 -23.46
C THR A 86 -2.08 -26.39 -24.40
N ASP A 87 -3.37 -26.05 -24.46
CA ASP A 87 -4.36 -26.56 -25.39
C ASP A 87 -5.48 -25.54 -25.60
N ASN A 88 -6.48 -25.84 -26.41
CA ASN A 88 -7.56 -24.90 -26.77
C ASN A 88 -8.38 -24.39 -25.60
N LEU A 89 -8.35 -25.04 -24.44
CA LEU A 89 -9.14 -24.71 -23.26
C LEU A 89 -8.29 -24.46 -22.02
N THR A 90 -6.98 -24.69 -22.09
CA THR A 90 -6.10 -24.66 -20.92
C THR A 90 -5.00 -23.63 -21.05
N TRP A 91 -4.90 -22.78 -20.02
CA TRP A 91 -3.82 -21.82 -19.85
C TRP A 91 -3.02 -22.13 -18.58
N GLU A 92 -1.71 -22.08 -18.67
CA GLU A 92 -0.78 -22.23 -17.57
C GLU A 92 -0.15 -20.88 -17.23
N PHE A 93 -0.19 -20.49 -15.94
CA PHE A 93 0.40 -19.25 -15.44
C PHE A 93 1.52 -19.54 -14.45
N ASN A 94 2.66 -18.90 -14.59
CA ASN A 94 3.74 -18.92 -13.62
C ASN A 94 3.55 -17.76 -12.64
N ILE A 95 3.26 -18.08 -11.38
CA ILE A 95 3.00 -17.08 -10.35
C ILE A 95 4.30 -16.58 -9.73
N ARG A 96 4.42 -15.27 -9.56
CA ARG A 96 5.55 -14.61 -8.91
C ARG A 96 5.70 -15.09 -7.47
N LYS A 97 6.93 -15.42 -7.08
CA LYS A 97 7.25 -15.85 -5.70
C LYS A 97 7.51 -14.66 -4.79
N GLY A 98 7.35 -14.88 -3.48
CA GLY A 98 7.67 -13.89 -2.45
C GLY A 98 6.67 -12.74 -2.32
N ILE A 99 5.49 -12.88 -2.91
CA ILE A 99 4.37 -11.94 -2.74
C ILE A 99 3.54 -12.37 -1.53
N LYS A 100 3.13 -11.40 -0.73
CA LYS A 100 2.25 -11.60 0.42
C LYS A 100 0.94 -10.85 0.26
N PHE A 101 -0.14 -11.45 0.77
CA PHE A 101 -1.40 -10.76 0.98
C PHE A 101 -1.30 -9.75 2.14
N HIS A 102 -2.30 -8.87 2.30
CA HIS A 102 -2.32 -7.86 3.36
C HIS A 102 -2.37 -8.46 4.78
N ASP A 103 -2.85 -9.68 4.94
CA ASP A 103 -2.85 -10.46 6.19
C ASP A 103 -1.52 -11.17 6.47
N GLY A 104 -0.54 -11.08 5.55
CA GLY A 104 0.78 -11.66 5.66
C GLY A 104 0.91 -13.09 5.11
N GLU A 105 -0.18 -13.71 4.63
CA GLU A 105 -0.11 -15.02 3.96
C GLU A 105 0.60 -14.92 2.60
N ASP A 106 1.24 -16.03 2.20
CA ASP A 106 1.97 -16.08 0.93
C ASP A 106 1.01 -16.31 -0.25
N LEU A 107 1.18 -15.52 -1.31
CA LEU A 107 0.53 -15.77 -2.58
C LEU A 107 1.09 -17.06 -3.21
N ASN A 108 0.22 -17.99 -3.54
CA ASN A 108 0.54 -19.24 -4.21
C ASN A 108 -0.54 -19.63 -5.22
N ALA A 109 -0.25 -20.64 -6.04
CA ALA A 109 -1.18 -21.10 -7.07
C ALA A 109 -2.54 -21.55 -6.53
N LYS A 110 -2.59 -22.14 -5.31
CA LYS A 110 -3.84 -22.56 -4.68
C LYS A 110 -4.73 -21.36 -4.32
N ALA A 111 -4.15 -20.27 -3.84
CA ALA A 111 -4.86 -19.03 -3.56
C ALA A 111 -5.44 -18.40 -4.83
N VAL A 112 -4.66 -18.40 -5.92
CA VAL A 112 -5.11 -17.93 -7.24
C VAL A 112 -6.31 -18.74 -7.74
N VAL A 113 -6.21 -20.07 -7.71
CA VAL A 113 -7.31 -20.96 -8.12
C VAL A 113 -8.58 -20.73 -7.27
N LYS A 114 -8.41 -20.58 -5.94
CA LYS A 114 -9.53 -20.25 -5.05
C LYS A 114 -10.21 -18.93 -5.42
N SER A 115 -9.42 -17.91 -5.75
CA SER A 115 -9.92 -16.60 -6.14
C SER A 115 -10.71 -16.66 -7.47
N ILE A 116 -10.18 -17.35 -8.46
CA ILE A 116 -10.85 -17.53 -9.77
C ILE A 116 -12.16 -18.29 -9.60
N ASN A 117 -12.15 -19.40 -8.87
CA ASN A 117 -13.36 -20.21 -8.64
C ASN A 117 -14.45 -19.44 -7.87
N ARG A 118 -14.07 -18.43 -7.09
CA ARG A 118 -15.03 -17.56 -6.41
C ARG A 118 -15.71 -16.59 -7.36
N ALA A 119 -15.02 -16.20 -8.43
CA ALA A 119 -15.49 -15.21 -9.40
C ALA A 119 -16.32 -15.82 -10.54
N LEU A 120 -16.34 -17.16 -10.67
CA LEU A 120 -17.13 -17.92 -11.64
C LEU A 120 -18.48 -18.33 -11.05
#